data_d15772230109ab373f52b55bfe22b9c2
#
_entry.id   d15772230109ab373f52b55bfe22b9c2
#
_cell.length_a   1.000
_cell.length_b   1.000
_cell.length_c   1.000
_cell.angle_alpha   90.00
_cell.angle_beta   90.00
_cell.angle_gamma   90.00
#
_symmetry.space_group_name_H-M   'P 1'
#
loop_
_entity.id
_entity.type
_entity.pdbx_description
1 polymer ?
#
loop_
_entity_poly.entity_id
_entity_poly.type
_entity_poly.pdbx_seq_one_letter_code
_entity_poly.pdbx_strand_id
1 'polypeptide(L)'
;MKSFLKAVVVAILTFEAKLLIRRTKPKIVAVTGSVGKTSTKDAIYTALKDSVYARKSQKSYNSELGVPLSILGLENAWNNPVLWVKNIFDGLFRALFTREYPDVLVLEMGVDRPGDMKKLMTWIQPHVVVLTRLPSVPVHVEYFRDPEEVVQEKLELVRNLHPEGVFIYNQDDERAQREAEGVRQKSFGYSRYSPSAFTLSRDEILMEERRPVGMRCLLTHNDESVELLVQGSLGVQHAYSYAAAVAVALQFDIPLQKSAAALATSVPPPGRMRILPGI
;
A
#
# COMPACT_ATOMS: atom_id res chain seq x y z
N MET A 1 -14.59 -17.45 15.83
CA MET A 1 -13.58 -18.54 15.85
C MET A 1 -12.86 -18.50 17.19
N LYS A 2 -12.72 -19.63 17.91
CA LYS A 2 -11.98 -19.67 19.19
C LYS A 2 -10.52 -19.24 18.93
N SER A 3 -9.92 -18.50 19.82
CA SER A 3 -8.56 -17.90 19.68
C SER A 3 -7.50 -18.92 19.21
N PHE A 4 -7.53 -20.12 19.74
CA PHE A 4 -6.62 -21.22 19.36
C PHE A 4 -6.78 -21.63 17.88
N LEU A 5 -8.02 -21.80 17.39
CA LEU A 5 -8.26 -22.19 16.00
C LEU A 5 -7.81 -21.09 15.01
N LYS A 6 -8.01 -19.82 15.38
CA LYS A 6 -7.49 -18.70 14.60
C LYS A 6 -5.96 -18.77 14.48
N ALA A 7 -5.26 -19.02 15.59
CA ALA A 7 -3.79 -19.10 15.58
C ALA A 7 -3.27 -20.24 14.69
N VAL A 8 -3.93 -21.41 14.71
CA VAL A 8 -3.60 -22.55 13.85
C VAL A 8 -3.78 -22.20 12.37
N VAL A 9 -4.93 -21.62 12.01
CA VAL A 9 -5.19 -21.18 10.61
C VAL A 9 -4.17 -20.16 10.15
N VAL A 10 -3.86 -19.15 10.97
CA VAL A 10 -2.83 -18.13 10.64
C VAL A 10 -1.47 -18.79 10.43
N ALA A 11 -1.08 -19.75 11.29
CA ALA A 11 0.21 -20.43 11.15
C ALA A 11 0.30 -21.24 9.84
N ILE A 12 -0.75 -21.97 9.47
CA ILE A 12 -0.81 -22.75 8.23
C ILE A 12 -0.74 -21.83 7.01
N LEU A 13 -1.62 -20.82 6.92
CA LEU A 13 -1.65 -19.89 5.78
C LEU A 13 -0.34 -19.09 5.66
N THR A 14 0.29 -18.75 6.80
CA THR A 14 1.60 -18.12 6.81
C THR A 14 2.68 -19.05 6.24
N PHE A 15 2.67 -20.32 6.61
CA PHE A 15 3.61 -21.31 6.06
C PHE A 15 3.43 -21.46 4.55
N GLU A 16 2.19 -21.58 4.07
CA GLU A 16 1.87 -21.69 2.64
C GLU A 16 2.28 -20.44 1.86
N ALA A 17 2.00 -19.25 2.42
CA ALA A 17 2.42 -17.98 1.82
C ALA A 17 3.96 -17.85 1.72
N LYS A 18 4.68 -18.26 2.78
CA LYS A 18 6.16 -18.33 2.76
C LYS A 18 6.67 -19.25 1.66
N LEU A 19 6.07 -20.44 1.52
CA LEU A 19 6.45 -21.40 0.49
C LEU A 19 6.22 -20.80 -0.91
N LEU A 20 5.08 -20.18 -1.12
CA LEU A 20 4.72 -19.54 -2.39
C LEU A 20 5.69 -18.41 -2.76
N ILE A 21 5.98 -17.48 -1.85
CA ILE A 21 6.94 -16.38 -2.08
C ILE A 21 8.34 -16.92 -2.38
N ARG A 22 8.82 -17.92 -1.63
CA ARG A 22 10.14 -18.50 -1.86
C ARG A 22 10.28 -19.12 -3.23
N ARG A 23 9.20 -19.73 -3.74
CA ARG A 23 9.18 -20.38 -5.04
C ARG A 23 9.03 -19.39 -6.19
N THR A 24 8.15 -18.40 -6.05
CA THR A 24 7.79 -17.47 -7.14
C THR A 24 8.59 -16.18 -7.13
N LYS A 25 9.17 -15.80 -5.98
CA LYS A 25 10.04 -14.63 -5.77
C LYS A 25 9.47 -13.31 -6.34
N PRO A 26 8.21 -12.95 -6.03
CA PRO A 26 7.64 -11.71 -6.52
C PRO A 26 8.35 -10.49 -5.91
N LYS A 27 8.39 -9.38 -6.62
CA LYS A 27 8.75 -8.10 -6.00
C LYS A 27 7.62 -7.64 -5.09
N ILE A 28 7.93 -7.22 -3.88
CA ILE A 28 6.94 -6.80 -2.89
C ILE A 28 7.02 -5.29 -2.74
N VAL A 29 5.90 -4.62 -3.00
CA VAL A 29 5.64 -3.22 -2.67
C VAL A 29 4.77 -3.20 -1.42
N ALA A 30 5.29 -2.72 -0.32
CA ALA A 30 4.59 -2.67 0.96
C ALA A 30 4.19 -1.23 1.30
N VAL A 31 2.92 -1.02 1.64
CA VAL A 31 2.37 0.29 1.99
C VAL A 31 1.96 0.32 3.45
N THR A 32 2.54 1.25 4.22
CA THR A 32 2.20 1.47 5.62
C THR A 32 1.99 2.95 5.93
N GLY A 33 1.57 3.23 7.15
CA GLY A 33 1.22 4.56 7.68
C GLY A 33 -0.06 4.52 8.49
N SER A 34 -0.54 5.66 8.94
CA SER A 34 -1.81 5.76 9.69
C SER A 34 -2.97 6.13 8.77
N VAL A 35 -2.74 7.01 7.81
CA VAL A 35 -3.75 7.55 6.89
C VAL A 35 -3.32 7.34 5.44
N GLY A 36 -4.26 7.02 4.56
CA GLY A 36 -4.02 6.93 3.12
C GLY A 36 -3.52 5.58 2.60
N LYS A 37 -3.20 4.60 3.45
CA LYS A 37 -2.68 3.28 3.03
C LYS A 37 -3.48 2.62 1.91
N THR A 38 -4.77 2.44 2.10
CA THR A 38 -5.65 1.75 1.14
C THR A 38 -5.73 2.49 -0.18
N SER A 39 -5.91 3.82 -0.14
CA SER A 39 -5.95 4.64 -1.36
C SER A 39 -4.62 4.59 -2.11
N THR A 40 -3.51 4.65 -1.39
CA THR A 40 -2.16 4.55 -1.99
C THR A 40 -1.90 3.16 -2.58
N LYS A 41 -2.25 2.09 -1.88
CA LYS A 41 -2.17 0.71 -2.40
C LYS A 41 -3.00 0.54 -3.68
N ASP A 42 -4.22 1.06 -3.69
CA ASP A 42 -5.10 0.97 -4.85
C ASP A 42 -4.58 1.80 -6.04
N ALA A 43 -4.05 3.00 -5.77
CA ALA A 43 -3.41 3.84 -6.79
C ALA A 43 -2.14 3.16 -7.37
N ILE A 44 -1.27 2.61 -6.53
CA ILE A 44 -0.08 1.86 -6.98
C ILE A 44 -0.49 0.71 -7.89
N TYR A 45 -1.45 -0.10 -7.47
CA TYR A 45 -1.95 -1.19 -8.31
C TYR A 45 -2.47 -0.68 -9.65
N THR A 46 -3.24 0.41 -9.67
CA THR A 46 -3.77 1.00 -10.90
C THR A 46 -2.65 1.49 -11.83
N ALA A 47 -1.60 2.11 -11.28
CA ALA A 47 -0.46 2.56 -12.05
C ALA A 47 0.37 1.41 -12.66
N LEU A 48 0.35 0.22 -12.03
CA LEU A 48 1.17 -0.93 -12.44
C LEU A 48 0.45 -1.92 -13.35
N LYS A 49 -0.85 -2.18 -13.13
CA LYS A 49 -1.61 -3.34 -13.65
C LYS A 49 -1.59 -3.54 -15.17
N ASP A 50 -1.46 -2.46 -15.93
CA ASP A 50 -1.46 -2.49 -17.40
C ASP A 50 -0.03 -2.62 -17.99
N SER A 51 0.98 -2.71 -17.14
CA SER A 51 2.40 -2.79 -17.55
C SER A 51 3.12 -4.00 -16.96
N VAL A 52 2.74 -4.43 -15.76
CA VAL A 52 3.32 -5.60 -15.07
C VAL A 52 2.21 -6.46 -14.49
N TYR A 53 2.44 -7.76 -14.43
CA TYR A 53 1.48 -8.66 -13.78
C TYR A 53 1.50 -8.43 -12.26
N ALA A 54 0.60 -7.58 -11.79
CA ALA A 54 0.51 -7.18 -10.38
C ALA A 54 -0.75 -7.73 -9.69
N ARG A 55 -0.64 -7.95 -8.38
CA ARG A 55 -1.77 -8.23 -7.48
C ARG A 55 -1.68 -7.31 -6.27
N LYS A 56 -2.83 -6.85 -5.78
CA LYS A 56 -2.92 -6.08 -4.53
C LYS A 56 -3.66 -6.83 -3.44
N SER A 57 -3.41 -6.45 -2.19
CA SER A 57 -4.26 -6.84 -1.06
C SER A 57 -5.70 -6.44 -1.33
N GLN A 58 -6.63 -7.38 -1.15
CA GLN A 58 -8.05 -7.08 -1.21
C GLN A 58 -8.47 -6.30 0.04
N LYS A 59 -9.36 -5.32 -0.11
CA LYS A 59 -9.86 -4.50 1.00
C LYS A 59 -8.69 -4.02 1.89
N SER A 60 -8.88 -4.05 3.21
CA SER A 60 -7.86 -3.72 4.20
C SER A 60 -7.26 -5.00 4.83
N TYR A 61 -6.83 -5.97 4.00
CA TYR A 61 -6.15 -7.20 4.46
C TYR A 61 -4.70 -6.88 4.82
N ASN A 62 -4.51 -6.22 5.97
CA ASN A 62 -3.24 -5.64 6.40
C ASN A 62 -2.68 -6.25 7.70
N SER A 63 -3.35 -7.28 8.26
CA SER A 63 -3.01 -7.94 9.51
C SER A 63 -2.28 -9.28 9.32
N GLU A 64 -1.92 -9.94 10.42
CA GLU A 64 -1.31 -11.28 10.46
C GLU A 64 -2.05 -12.36 9.66
N LEU A 65 -3.37 -12.22 9.50
CA LEU A 65 -4.20 -13.10 8.68
C LEU A 65 -4.39 -12.57 7.25
N GLY A 66 -4.58 -11.26 7.13
CA GLY A 66 -4.88 -10.61 5.85
C GLY A 66 -3.72 -10.66 4.85
N VAL A 67 -2.48 -10.52 5.33
CA VAL A 67 -1.29 -10.55 4.47
C VAL A 67 -1.08 -11.93 3.85
N PRO A 68 -1.09 -13.06 4.58
CA PRO A 68 -1.04 -14.39 3.97
C PRO A 68 -2.16 -14.65 2.97
N LEU A 69 -3.42 -14.27 3.29
CA LEU A 69 -4.55 -14.40 2.37
C LEU A 69 -4.34 -13.62 1.07
N SER A 70 -3.79 -12.40 1.16
CA SER A 70 -3.48 -11.56 -0.01
C SER A 70 -2.42 -12.20 -0.90
N ILE A 71 -1.37 -12.75 -0.30
CA ILE A 71 -0.29 -13.46 -1.01
C ILE A 71 -0.84 -14.70 -1.70
N LEU A 72 -1.60 -15.51 -0.99
CA LEU A 72 -2.24 -16.72 -1.53
C LEU A 72 -3.38 -16.41 -2.52
N GLY A 73 -3.86 -15.16 -2.56
CA GLY A 73 -5.00 -14.76 -3.39
C GLY A 73 -6.32 -15.37 -2.92
N LEU A 74 -6.48 -15.56 -1.62
CA LEU A 74 -7.65 -16.15 -0.98
C LEU A 74 -8.51 -15.07 -0.32
N GLU A 75 -9.81 -15.37 -0.17
CA GLU A 75 -10.74 -14.50 0.53
C GLU A 75 -10.90 -14.90 2.00
N ASN A 76 -11.23 -13.92 2.84
CA ASN A 76 -11.50 -14.19 4.25
C ASN A 76 -12.80 -15.00 4.41
N ALA A 77 -12.71 -16.15 5.05
CA ALA A 77 -13.84 -17.02 5.30
C ALA A 77 -14.69 -16.61 6.52
N TRP A 78 -14.32 -15.53 7.22
CA TRP A 78 -15.03 -14.99 8.40
C TRP A 78 -15.36 -16.08 9.43
N ASN A 79 -16.64 -16.28 9.73
CA ASN A 79 -17.10 -17.26 10.71
C ASN A 79 -17.44 -18.65 10.10
N ASN A 80 -17.10 -18.89 8.84
CA ASN A 80 -17.41 -20.15 8.17
C ASN A 80 -16.23 -21.14 8.23
N PRO A 81 -16.32 -22.20 9.07
CA PRO A 81 -15.22 -23.16 9.24
C PRO A 81 -14.96 -24.00 7.98
N VAL A 82 -15.98 -24.28 7.18
CA VAL A 82 -15.84 -25.06 5.93
C VAL A 82 -15.02 -24.27 4.91
N LEU A 83 -15.26 -22.97 4.79
CA LEU A 83 -14.47 -22.12 3.92
C LEU A 83 -13.02 -21.97 4.41
N TRP A 84 -12.75 -22.04 5.72
CA TRP A 84 -11.38 -22.05 6.22
C TRP A 84 -10.64 -23.34 5.84
N VAL A 85 -11.30 -24.50 5.94
CA VAL A 85 -10.72 -25.76 5.48
C VAL A 85 -10.42 -25.70 3.97
N LYS A 86 -11.37 -25.19 3.18
CA LYS A 86 -11.17 -24.96 1.73
C LYS A 86 -9.98 -24.05 1.49
N ASN A 87 -9.87 -22.91 2.20
CA ASN A 87 -8.75 -21.97 2.04
C ASN A 87 -7.39 -22.61 2.31
N ILE A 88 -7.29 -23.50 3.32
CA ILE A 88 -6.06 -24.23 3.62
C ILE A 88 -5.68 -25.13 2.42
N PHE A 89 -6.62 -25.92 1.90
CA PHE A 89 -6.33 -26.77 0.74
C PHE A 89 -6.00 -25.97 -0.52
N ASP A 90 -6.75 -24.92 -0.81
CA ASP A 90 -6.49 -24.03 -1.94
C ASP A 90 -5.14 -23.32 -1.81
N GLY A 91 -4.78 -22.88 -0.60
CA GLY A 91 -3.50 -22.26 -0.28
C GLY A 91 -2.34 -23.22 -0.51
N LEU A 92 -2.43 -24.44 0.02
CA LEU A 92 -1.42 -25.47 -0.20
C LEU A 92 -1.28 -25.82 -1.69
N PHE A 93 -2.38 -26.01 -2.39
CA PHE A 93 -2.38 -26.28 -3.83
C PHE A 93 -1.68 -25.16 -4.60
N ARG A 94 -2.02 -23.90 -4.32
CA ARG A 94 -1.37 -22.73 -4.92
C ARG A 94 0.12 -22.68 -4.57
N ALA A 95 0.47 -22.89 -3.31
CA ALA A 95 1.84 -22.89 -2.86
C ALA A 95 2.72 -23.95 -3.58
N LEU A 96 2.17 -25.10 -3.93
CA LEU A 96 2.90 -26.21 -4.56
C LEU A 96 2.84 -26.16 -6.10
N PHE A 97 1.70 -25.84 -6.69
CA PHE A 97 1.42 -26.13 -8.10
C PHE A 97 1.19 -24.91 -8.98
N THR A 98 0.96 -23.68 -8.41
CA THR A 98 0.77 -22.47 -9.23
C THR A 98 1.99 -22.24 -10.13
N ARG A 99 1.79 -22.19 -11.43
CA ARG A 99 2.84 -21.89 -12.44
C ARG A 99 2.92 -20.41 -12.74
N GLU A 100 1.77 -19.74 -12.84
CA GLU A 100 1.66 -18.32 -13.11
C GLU A 100 1.33 -17.57 -11.82
N TYR A 101 2.20 -16.66 -11.42
CA TYR A 101 2.03 -15.87 -10.21
C TYR A 101 2.43 -14.42 -10.49
N PRO A 102 1.80 -13.44 -9.86
CA PRO A 102 2.14 -12.04 -10.07
C PRO A 102 3.63 -11.75 -9.85
N ASP A 103 4.20 -10.96 -10.76
CA ASP A 103 5.57 -10.47 -10.64
C ASP A 103 5.70 -9.45 -9.51
N VAL A 104 4.59 -8.73 -9.23
CA VAL A 104 4.54 -7.69 -8.21
C VAL A 104 3.35 -7.90 -7.27
N LEU A 105 3.63 -7.89 -5.97
CA LEU A 105 2.62 -7.85 -4.91
C LEU A 105 2.56 -6.48 -4.27
N VAL A 106 1.40 -5.83 -4.30
CA VAL A 106 1.15 -4.56 -3.60
C VAL A 106 0.38 -4.86 -2.31
N LEU A 107 1.09 -4.85 -1.19
CA LEU A 107 0.57 -5.27 0.10
C LEU A 107 0.34 -4.05 1.01
N GLU A 108 -0.88 -3.92 1.53
CA GLU A 108 -1.15 -3.02 2.64
C GLU A 108 -0.72 -3.70 3.94
N MET A 109 0.10 -3.03 4.75
CA MET A 109 0.59 -3.53 6.02
C MET A 109 0.21 -2.59 7.15
N GLY A 110 -0.55 -3.10 8.09
CA GLY A 110 -1.00 -2.41 9.30
C GLY A 110 -0.52 -3.13 10.55
N VAL A 111 -0.69 -2.46 11.67
CA VAL A 111 -0.40 -3.00 12.99
C VAL A 111 -1.60 -2.76 13.90
N ASP A 112 -2.01 -3.78 14.62
CA ASP A 112 -3.05 -3.72 15.63
C ASP A 112 -2.45 -3.89 17.03
N ARG A 113 -1.32 -4.61 17.14
CA ARG A 113 -0.64 -4.90 18.40
C ARG A 113 0.87 -4.80 18.27
N PRO A 114 1.58 -4.56 19.39
CA PRO A 114 3.04 -4.63 19.42
C PRO A 114 3.56 -5.98 18.91
N GLY A 115 4.57 -5.95 18.05
CA GLY A 115 5.21 -7.11 17.45
C GLY A 115 4.54 -7.65 16.18
N ASP A 116 3.42 -7.10 15.72
CA ASP A 116 2.73 -7.56 14.52
C ASP A 116 3.58 -7.35 13.26
N MET A 117 4.14 -6.16 13.08
CA MET A 117 5.00 -5.88 11.94
C MET A 117 6.30 -6.69 12.01
N LYS A 118 6.91 -6.76 13.19
CA LYS A 118 8.12 -7.54 13.40
C LYS A 118 7.92 -9.01 13.02
N LYS A 119 6.78 -9.63 13.35
CA LYS A 119 6.45 -11.00 12.94
C LYS A 119 6.35 -11.14 11.42
N LEU A 120 5.73 -10.18 10.73
CA LEU A 120 5.64 -10.18 9.27
C LEU A 120 7.04 -10.05 8.65
N MET A 121 7.89 -9.18 9.17
CA MET A 121 9.25 -8.95 8.68
C MET A 121 10.19 -10.15 8.89
N THR A 122 9.84 -11.13 9.70
CA THR A 122 10.64 -12.37 9.79
C THR A 122 10.65 -13.19 8.50
N TRP A 123 9.73 -12.91 7.57
CA TRP A 123 9.58 -13.71 6.35
C TRP A 123 9.19 -12.92 5.10
N ILE A 124 8.85 -11.64 5.24
CA ILE A 124 8.61 -10.71 4.14
C ILE A 124 9.76 -9.70 4.14
N GLN A 125 10.39 -9.55 2.99
CA GLN A 125 11.38 -8.51 2.75
C GLN A 125 10.89 -7.66 1.57
N PRO A 126 10.39 -6.43 1.81
CA PRO A 126 9.89 -5.56 0.75
C PRO A 126 11.01 -5.06 -0.17
N HIS A 127 10.71 -4.93 -1.46
CA HIS A 127 11.59 -4.29 -2.43
C HIS A 127 11.31 -2.79 -2.56
N VAL A 128 10.06 -2.40 -2.32
CA VAL A 128 9.66 -1.00 -2.22
C VAL A 128 8.82 -0.84 -0.96
N VAL A 129 9.14 0.13 -0.13
CA VAL A 129 8.33 0.53 1.02
C VAL A 129 7.76 1.91 0.74
N VAL A 130 6.45 2.05 0.89
CA VAL A 130 5.75 3.33 0.82
C VAL A 130 5.23 3.70 2.20
N LEU A 131 5.76 4.76 2.76
CA LEU A 131 5.32 5.33 4.03
C LEU A 131 4.43 6.53 3.74
N THR A 132 3.15 6.41 4.10
CA THR A 132 2.18 7.48 3.93
C THR A 132 2.29 8.49 5.07
N ARG A 133 1.24 8.81 5.80
CA ARG A 133 1.28 9.80 6.87
C ARG A 133 1.32 9.14 8.25
N LEU A 134 2.13 9.70 9.15
CA LEU A 134 2.28 9.31 10.55
C LEU A 134 1.85 10.47 11.48
N PRO A 135 0.54 10.70 11.71
CA PRO A 135 0.08 11.81 12.54
C PRO A 135 0.59 11.68 13.98
N SER A 136 0.60 12.80 14.71
CA SER A 136 1.04 12.86 16.12
C SER A 136 0.24 11.92 17.02
N VAL A 137 -1.05 11.73 16.73
CA VAL A 137 -1.92 10.75 17.38
C VAL A 137 -2.33 9.71 16.34
N PRO A 138 -1.66 8.54 16.29
CA PRO A 138 -2.04 7.47 15.39
C PRO A 138 -3.34 6.78 15.85
N VAL A 139 -3.99 6.07 14.95
CA VAL A 139 -5.09 5.14 15.28
C VAL A 139 -4.53 3.85 15.89
N HIS A 140 -5.37 3.11 16.64
CA HIS A 140 -5.02 1.84 17.28
C HIS A 140 -4.03 1.95 18.44
N VAL A 141 -4.12 3.04 19.22
CA VAL A 141 -3.24 3.26 20.39
C VAL A 141 -3.62 2.43 21.61
N GLU A 142 -4.82 1.86 21.66
CA GLU A 142 -5.35 1.17 22.84
C GLU A 142 -4.57 -0.09 23.27
N TYR A 143 -3.75 -0.65 22.38
CA TYR A 143 -2.92 -1.83 22.67
C TYR A 143 -1.43 -1.49 22.83
N PHE A 144 -1.07 -0.22 22.71
CA PHE A 144 0.30 0.26 22.76
C PHE A 144 0.49 1.15 24.00
N ARG A 145 1.70 1.26 24.49
CA ARG A 145 2.03 2.08 25.67
C ARG A 145 1.85 3.57 25.39
N ASP A 146 2.21 3.96 24.16
CA ASP A 146 2.16 5.35 23.71
C ASP A 146 2.06 5.43 22.18
N PRO A 147 1.74 6.61 21.62
CA PRO A 147 1.67 6.82 20.18
C PRO A 147 2.98 6.56 19.43
N GLU A 148 4.13 6.73 20.07
CA GLU A 148 5.44 6.53 19.46
C GLU A 148 5.71 5.04 19.22
N GLU A 149 5.30 4.16 20.13
CA GLU A 149 5.42 2.72 19.94
C GLU A 149 4.67 2.24 18.69
N VAL A 150 3.50 2.80 18.38
CA VAL A 150 2.77 2.52 17.12
C VAL A 150 3.57 2.94 15.89
N VAL A 151 4.24 4.09 15.96
CA VAL A 151 5.09 4.59 14.88
C VAL A 151 6.29 3.68 14.69
N GLN A 152 7.00 3.35 15.77
CA GLN A 152 8.17 2.48 15.72
C GLN A 152 7.84 1.09 15.15
N GLU A 153 6.68 0.55 15.49
CA GLU A 153 6.20 -0.71 14.94
C GLU A 153 6.00 -0.64 13.42
N LYS A 154 5.46 0.48 12.89
CA LYS A 154 5.33 0.68 11.43
C LYS A 154 6.68 0.86 10.75
N LEU A 155 7.64 1.51 11.41
CA LEU A 155 8.98 1.73 10.89
C LEU A 155 9.81 0.43 10.79
N GLU A 156 9.42 -0.65 11.50
CA GLU A 156 10.01 -1.98 11.28
C GLU A 156 9.94 -2.40 9.81
N LEU A 157 8.91 -1.97 9.07
CA LEU A 157 8.80 -2.23 7.63
C LEU A 157 9.95 -1.55 6.85
N VAL A 158 10.28 -0.32 7.19
CA VAL A 158 11.36 0.45 6.55
C VAL A 158 12.73 -0.17 6.89
N ARG A 159 12.94 -0.56 8.16
CA ARG A 159 14.18 -1.19 8.62
C ARG A 159 14.47 -2.53 7.97
N ASN A 160 13.42 -3.23 7.51
CA ASN A 160 13.52 -4.52 6.82
C ASN A 160 13.44 -4.40 5.28
N LEU A 161 13.61 -3.21 4.74
CA LEU A 161 13.69 -2.98 3.31
C LEU A 161 14.84 -3.77 2.69
N HIS A 162 14.61 -4.35 1.51
CA HIS A 162 15.66 -5.07 0.78
C HIS A 162 16.91 -4.18 0.60
N PRO A 163 18.14 -4.72 0.67
CA PRO A 163 19.37 -3.93 0.51
C PRO A 163 19.41 -3.07 -0.75
N GLU A 164 18.86 -3.55 -1.86
CA GLU A 164 18.72 -2.84 -3.14
C GLU A 164 17.31 -2.22 -3.31
N GLY A 165 16.54 -2.14 -2.23
CA GLY A 165 15.18 -1.65 -2.25
C GLY A 165 15.09 -0.13 -2.33
N VAL A 166 13.84 0.36 -2.42
CA VAL A 166 13.54 1.79 -2.52
C VAL A 166 12.55 2.20 -1.44
N PHE A 167 12.85 3.28 -0.75
CA PHE A 167 11.97 3.92 0.20
C PHE A 167 11.27 5.13 -0.41
N ILE A 168 9.94 5.14 -0.41
CA ILE A 168 9.12 6.24 -0.90
C ILE A 168 8.31 6.78 0.28
N TYR A 169 8.36 8.08 0.54
CA TYR A 169 7.79 8.63 1.74
C TYR A 169 7.12 9.98 1.52
N ASN A 170 6.11 10.27 2.36
CA ASN A 170 5.49 11.59 2.42
C ASN A 170 6.46 12.56 3.10
N GLN A 171 7.08 13.44 2.34
CA GLN A 171 8.05 14.40 2.85
C GLN A 171 7.41 15.55 3.66
N ASP A 172 6.11 15.76 3.52
CA ASP A 172 5.35 16.72 4.33
C ASP A 172 4.99 16.16 5.74
N ASP A 173 5.42 14.94 6.03
CA ASP A 173 5.34 14.32 7.36
C ASP A 173 6.74 14.30 7.99
N GLU A 174 6.94 15.10 9.05
CA GLU A 174 8.24 15.27 9.70
C GLU A 174 8.85 13.95 10.22
N ARG A 175 8.01 12.98 10.63
CA ARG A 175 8.49 11.68 11.11
C ARG A 175 8.97 10.83 9.96
N ALA A 176 8.23 10.82 8.85
CA ALA A 176 8.64 10.11 7.64
C ALA A 176 9.93 10.71 7.05
N GLN A 177 10.07 12.03 7.07
CA GLN A 177 11.28 12.73 6.65
C GLN A 177 12.49 12.37 7.50
N ARG A 178 12.34 12.41 8.83
CA ARG A 178 13.43 12.02 9.76
C ARG A 178 13.87 10.57 9.58
N GLU A 179 12.93 9.67 9.35
CA GLU A 179 13.26 8.26 9.10
C GLU A 179 14.05 8.11 7.80
N ALA A 180 13.71 8.88 6.76
CA ALA A 180 14.40 8.84 5.47
C ALA A 180 15.87 9.24 5.56
N GLU A 181 16.24 10.11 6.49
CA GLU A 181 17.65 10.53 6.73
C GLU A 181 18.53 9.35 7.23
N GLY A 182 17.92 8.36 7.90
CA GLY A 182 18.60 7.17 8.42
C GLY A 182 18.60 5.97 7.46
N VAL A 183 17.87 6.03 6.36
CA VAL A 183 17.75 4.91 5.40
C VAL A 183 18.94 4.92 4.43
N ARG A 184 19.63 3.77 4.32
CA ARG A 184 20.79 3.61 3.42
C ARG A 184 20.41 3.39 1.96
N GLN A 185 19.23 2.86 1.72
CA GLN A 185 18.69 2.59 0.40
C GLN A 185 18.26 3.88 -0.30
N LYS A 186 18.01 3.81 -1.60
CA LYS A 186 17.47 4.93 -2.35
C LYS A 186 16.15 5.38 -1.73
N SER A 187 16.03 6.69 -1.48
CA SER A 187 14.85 7.28 -0.86
C SER A 187 14.31 8.42 -1.72
N PHE A 188 12.99 8.45 -1.92
CA PHE A 188 12.30 9.46 -2.71
C PHE A 188 11.13 10.04 -1.94
N GLY A 189 11.21 11.33 -1.63
CA GLY A 189 10.11 12.07 -1.02
C GLY A 189 9.09 12.52 -2.06
N TYR A 190 7.81 12.51 -1.68
CA TYR A 190 6.77 13.24 -2.39
C TYR A 190 6.16 14.29 -1.47
N SER A 191 5.93 15.50 -1.99
CA SER A 191 5.54 16.66 -1.20
C SER A 191 4.66 17.62 -2.01
N ARG A 192 3.87 18.41 -1.29
CA ARG A 192 3.14 19.56 -1.81
C ARG A 192 3.72 20.89 -1.31
N TYR A 193 4.39 20.89 -0.18
CA TYR A 193 4.79 22.11 0.51
C TYR A 193 6.29 22.40 0.46
N SER A 194 7.10 21.39 0.15
CA SER A 194 8.54 21.52 0.08
C SER A 194 9.12 20.93 -1.21
N PRO A 195 10.26 21.41 -1.69
CA PRO A 195 10.98 20.78 -2.80
C PRO A 195 11.27 19.32 -2.49
N SER A 196 10.92 18.43 -3.39
CA SER A 196 11.05 16.98 -3.22
C SER A 196 11.30 16.30 -4.56
N ALA A 197 11.64 15.01 -4.53
CA ALA A 197 11.79 14.23 -5.74
C ALA A 197 10.51 14.21 -6.61
N PHE A 198 9.34 14.24 -5.95
CA PHE A 198 8.03 14.31 -6.58
C PHE A 198 7.24 15.45 -5.97
N THR A 199 7.17 16.59 -6.68
CA THR A 199 6.50 17.79 -6.16
C THR A 199 5.10 17.94 -6.76
N LEU A 200 4.09 18.03 -5.88
CA LEU A 200 2.71 18.34 -6.22
C LEU A 200 2.46 19.85 -6.22
N SER A 201 1.75 20.34 -7.18
CA SER A 201 1.40 21.77 -7.31
C SER A 201 0.10 21.96 -8.10
N ARG A 202 -0.38 23.21 -8.15
CA ARG A 202 -1.50 23.65 -9.00
C ARG A 202 -2.76 22.82 -8.82
N ASP A 203 -3.21 22.65 -7.56
CA ASP A 203 -4.46 21.95 -7.31
C ASP A 203 -5.65 22.77 -7.81
N GLU A 204 -6.52 22.13 -8.55
CA GLU A 204 -7.75 22.74 -9.08
C GLU A 204 -8.91 21.74 -8.93
N ILE A 205 -10.07 22.26 -8.50
CA ILE A 205 -11.31 21.50 -8.47
C ILE A 205 -11.93 21.54 -9.87
N LEU A 206 -12.23 20.41 -10.43
CA LEU A 206 -12.93 20.27 -11.70
C LEU A 206 -14.42 20.41 -11.50
N MET A 207 -15.04 21.29 -12.28
CA MET A 207 -16.46 21.59 -12.20
C MET A 207 -17.15 21.25 -13.52
N GLU A 208 -18.28 20.57 -13.46
CA GLU A 208 -19.22 20.37 -14.57
C GLU A 208 -20.59 20.88 -14.12
N GLU A 209 -21.22 21.73 -14.90
CA GLU A 209 -22.55 22.32 -14.60
C GLU A 209 -22.67 22.86 -13.17
N ARG A 210 -21.63 23.52 -12.67
CA ARG A 210 -21.52 24.05 -11.28
C ARG A 210 -21.45 22.97 -10.19
N ARG A 211 -21.17 21.71 -10.55
CA ARG A 211 -20.97 20.63 -9.58
C ARG A 211 -19.50 20.17 -9.61
N PRO A 212 -18.88 19.93 -8.45
CA PRO A 212 -17.55 19.37 -8.45
C PRO A 212 -17.60 17.92 -8.95
N VAL A 213 -16.72 17.58 -9.90
CA VAL A 213 -16.64 16.23 -10.47
C VAL A 213 -15.31 15.53 -10.16
N GLY A 214 -14.35 16.29 -9.66
CA GLY A 214 -13.04 15.78 -9.34
C GLY A 214 -12.06 16.90 -9.04
N MET A 215 -10.78 16.55 -9.08
CA MET A 215 -9.70 17.53 -8.97
C MET A 215 -8.53 17.14 -9.90
N ARG A 216 -7.71 18.11 -10.24
CA ARG A 216 -6.43 17.89 -10.91
C ARG A 216 -5.30 18.59 -10.17
N CYS A 217 -4.09 18.09 -10.34
CA CYS A 217 -2.88 18.71 -9.87
C CYS A 217 -1.72 18.37 -10.81
N LEU A 218 -0.65 19.15 -10.76
CA LEU A 218 0.56 18.89 -11.50
C LEU A 218 1.55 18.16 -10.60
N LEU A 219 2.09 17.04 -11.10
CA LEU A 219 3.21 16.33 -10.48
C LEU A 219 4.47 16.60 -11.30
N THR A 220 5.52 17.07 -10.64
CA THR A 220 6.84 17.32 -11.26
C THR A 220 7.85 16.36 -10.64
N HIS A 221 8.63 15.71 -11.50
CA HIS A 221 9.80 14.89 -11.15
C HIS A 221 10.95 15.24 -12.07
N ASN A 222 12.07 15.69 -11.52
CA ASN A 222 13.16 16.31 -12.29
C ASN A 222 12.61 17.45 -13.17
N ASP A 223 12.87 17.41 -14.47
CA ASP A 223 12.42 18.41 -15.45
C ASP A 223 11.10 18.02 -16.15
N GLU A 224 10.51 16.87 -15.79
CA GLU A 224 9.26 16.40 -16.36
C GLU A 224 8.07 16.70 -15.46
N SER A 225 6.96 17.09 -16.08
CA SER A 225 5.71 17.33 -15.37
C SER A 225 4.57 16.58 -16.04
N VAL A 226 3.63 16.07 -15.21
CA VAL A 226 2.45 15.38 -15.67
C VAL A 226 1.23 15.81 -14.85
N GLU A 227 0.09 15.93 -15.52
CA GLU A 227 -1.18 16.20 -14.85
C GLU A 227 -1.72 14.92 -14.21
N LEU A 228 -2.07 15.00 -12.94
CA LEU A 228 -2.76 13.95 -12.21
C LEU A 228 -4.24 14.31 -12.08
N LEU A 229 -5.10 13.46 -12.60
CA LEU A 229 -6.54 13.64 -12.59
C LEU A 229 -7.21 12.69 -11.59
N VAL A 230 -7.88 13.24 -10.58
CA VAL A 230 -8.66 12.50 -9.58
C VAL A 230 -10.14 12.65 -9.91
N GLN A 231 -10.76 11.62 -10.46
CA GLN A 231 -12.17 11.64 -10.83
C GLN A 231 -13.08 11.17 -9.69
N GLY A 232 -14.26 11.77 -9.58
CA GLY A 232 -15.31 11.35 -8.65
C GLY A 232 -14.96 11.51 -7.17
N SER A 233 -13.91 12.25 -6.83
CA SER A 233 -13.50 12.50 -5.46
C SER A 233 -12.78 13.83 -5.32
N LEU A 234 -12.84 14.40 -4.12
CA LEU A 234 -12.16 15.62 -3.76
C LEU A 234 -11.16 15.35 -2.62
N GLY A 235 -10.14 16.19 -2.56
CA GLY A 235 -9.20 16.20 -1.46
C GLY A 235 -7.79 15.84 -1.85
N VAL A 236 -6.85 16.65 -1.38
CA VAL A 236 -5.41 16.57 -1.64
C VAL A 236 -4.78 15.23 -1.27
N GLN A 237 -5.38 14.47 -0.34
CA GLN A 237 -4.90 13.14 0.03
C GLN A 237 -4.88 12.15 -1.14
N HIS A 238 -5.74 12.34 -2.15
CA HIS A 238 -5.70 11.54 -3.37
C HIS A 238 -4.49 11.91 -4.24
N ALA A 239 -4.15 13.19 -4.31
CA ALA A 239 -2.95 13.64 -5.01
C ALA A 239 -1.67 13.03 -4.41
N TYR A 240 -1.57 12.99 -3.07
CA TYR A 240 -0.47 12.30 -2.39
C TYR A 240 -0.43 10.80 -2.71
N SER A 241 -1.58 10.14 -2.73
CA SER A 241 -1.65 8.71 -3.10
C SER A 241 -1.21 8.47 -4.55
N TYR A 242 -1.54 9.38 -5.46
CA TYR A 242 -1.16 9.30 -6.86
C TYR A 242 0.32 9.62 -7.06
N ALA A 243 0.86 10.62 -6.36
CA ALA A 243 2.30 10.91 -6.39
C ALA A 243 3.12 9.70 -5.93
N ALA A 244 2.72 9.07 -4.81
CA ALA A 244 3.35 7.84 -4.34
C ALA A 244 3.24 6.71 -5.37
N ALA A 245 2.09 6.57 -6.05
CA ALA A 245 1.89 5.55 -7.07
C ALA A 245 2.77 5.76 -8.30
N VAL A 246 2.93 6.99 -8.77
CA VAL A 246 3.85 7.34 -9.87
C VAL A 246 5.29 7.07 -9.46
N ALA A 247 5.68 7.46 -8.23
CA ALA A 247 7.02 7.20 -7.71
C ALA A 247 7.34 5.69 -7.67
N VAL A 248 6.36 4.85 -7.30
CA VAL A 248 6.48 3.39 -7.36
C VAL A 248 6.56 2.91 -8.80
N ALA A 249 5.71 3.41 -9.70
CA ALA A 249 5.66 2.99 -11.11
C ALA A 249 7.01 3.20 -11.81
N LEU A 250 7.70 4.30 -11.52
CA LEU A 250 9.05 4.56 -12.03
C LEU A 250 10.09 3.50 -11.58
N GLN A 251 9.91 2.84 -10.45
CA GLN A 251 10.80 1.75 -10.01
C GLN A 251 10.60 0.46 -10.81
N PHE A 252 9.59 0.43 -11.67
CA PHE A 252 9.27 -0.65 -12.60
C PHE A 252 9.38 -0.18 -14.07
N ASP A 253 10.17 0.86 -14.32
CA ASP A 253 10.41 1.43 -15.65
C ASP A 253 9.14 1.89 -16.39
N ILE A 254 8.10 2.29 -15.63
CA ILE A 254 6.86 2.82 -16.19
C ILE A 254 6.93 4.35 -16.20
N PRO A 255 6.90 5.01 -17.38
CA PRO A 255 7.01 6.47 -17.49
C PRO A 255 5.89 7.21 -16.73
N LEU A 256 6.19 8.47 -16.33
CA LEU A 256 5.23 9.34 -15.62
C LEU A 256 3.90 9.45 -16.37
N GLN A 257 3.95 9.71 -17.68
CA GLN A 257 2.77 9.91 -18.52
C GLN A 257 1.88 8.66 -18.53
N LYS A 258 2.48 7.46 -18.62
CA LYS A 258 1.74 6.20 -18.66
C LYS A 258 1.07 5.91 -17.32
N SER A 259 1.78 6.11 -16.21
CA SER A 259 1.22 5.93 -14.87
C SER A 259 0.12 6.95 -14.56
N ALA A 260 0.29 8.23 -14.95
CA ALA A 260 -0.74 9.26 -14.79
C ALA A 260 -2.00 8.96 -15.61
N ALA A 261 -1.85 8.51 -16.86
CA ALA A 261 -2.97 8.11 -17.71
C ALA A 261 -3.74 6.91 -17.11
N ALA A 262 -3.04 5.92 -16.56
CA ALA A 262 -3.67 4.80 -15.85
C ALA A 262 -4.44 5.28 -14.61
N LEU A 263 -3.85 6.19 -13.82
CA LEU A 263 -4.47 6.76 -12.62
C LEU A 263 -5.72 7.58 -12.93
N ALA A 264 -5.79 8.26 -14.07
CA ALA A 264 -6.96 9.02 -14.51
C ALA A 264 -8.21 8.15 -14.67
N THR A 265 -8.06 6.83 -14.86
CA THR A 265 -9.18 5.87 -14.92
C THR A 265 -9.61 5.36 -13.54
N SER A 266 -8.89 5.71 -12.48
CA SER A 266 -9.16 5.23 -11.12
C SER A 266 -10.32 5.97 -10.49
N VAL A 267 -11.26 5.21 -9.94
CA VAL A 267 -12.34 5.76 -9.12
C VAL A 267 -12.07 5.39 -7.67
N PRO A 268 -11.95 6.38 -6.77
CA PRO A 268 -11.75 6.12 -5.36
C PRO A 268 -12.87 5.25 -4.77
N PRO A 269 -12.54 4.30 -3.89
CA PRO A 269 -13.53 3.42 -3.29
C PRO A 269 -14.52 4.21 -2.41
N PRO A 270 -15.73 3.69 -2.15
CA PRO A 270 -16.71 4.30 -1.24
C PRO A 270 -16.09 4.59 0.13
N GLY A 271 -16.52 5.71 0.76
CA GLY A 271 -15.99 6.14 2.07
C GLY A 271 -14.62 6.84 2.02
N ARG A 272 -14.12 7.16 0.82
CA ARG A 272 -12.84 7.88 0.62
C ARG A 272 -13.07 9.22 -0.08
N MET A 273 -13.91 10.08 0.52
CA MET A 273 -14.28 11.41 0.00
C MET A 273 -14.84 11.37 -1.42
N ARG A 274 -15.51 10.27 -1.78
CA ARG A 274 -16.18 10.14 -3.06
C ARG A 274 -17.33 11.13 -3.16
N ILE A 275 -17.43 11.80 -4.30
CA ILE A 275 -18.56 12.68 -4.61
C ILE A 275 -19.78 11.79 -4.82
N LEU A 276 -20.86 12.10 -4.10
CA LEU A 276 -22.14 11.42 -4.27
C LEU A 276 -23.13 12.42 -4.89
N PRO A 277 -24.03 11.96 -5.79
CA PRO A 277 -25.14 12.78 -6.21
C PRO A 277 -25.96 13.19 -4.97
N GLY A 278 -26.26 14.48 -4.85
CA GLY A 278 -27.21 14.97 -3.84
C GLY A 278 -28.61 14.41 -4.11
N ILE A 279 -29.39 14.27 -3.04
CA ILE A 279 -30.82 13.94 -3.13
C ILE A 279 -31.59 15.20 -3.52
#